data_4626261f37b1850d8aa6866fad45ba03
#
_entry.id   4626261f37b1850d8aa6866fad45ba03
#
_cell.length_a   1.000
_cell.length_b   1.000
_cell.length_c   1.000
_cell.angle_alpha   90.00
_cell.angle_beta   90.00
_cell.angle_gamma   90.00
#
_symmetry.space_group_name_H-M   'P 1'
#
loop_
_entity.id
_entity.type
_entity.pdbx_description
1 polymer ?
#
loop_
_entity_poly.entity_id
_entity_poly.type
_entity_poly.pdbx_seq_one_letter_code
_entity_poly.pdbx_strand_id
1 'polypeptide(L)'
;MKKICNKCGVEKDYEQFAKNGKSVRSYCKECEAKRARENYYKTQEYIRGLKTSCKKCGYDKNPAALEFHHPDDNKDNEIAKLASRSWSQPLKQRIDEEIKKCEILCANCHREEHHKNLNRY
;
A
#
# COMPACT_ATOMS: atom_id res chain seq x y z
N MET A 1 -30.89 -9.36 -19.04
CA MET A 1 -31.23 -9.82 -17.69
C MET A 1 -30.63 -8.86 -16.66
N LYS A 2 -31.36 -8.65 -15.59
CA LYS A 2 -30.98 -7.69 -14.54
C LYS A 2 -30.86 -8.39 -13.21
N LYS A 3 -30.09 -7.77 -12.31
CA LYS A 3 -29.83 -8.29 -10.97
C LYS A 3 -29.69 -7.12 -9.99
N ILE A 4 -30.12 -7.33 -8.76
CA ILE A 4 -29.98 -6.31 -7.71
C ILE A 4 -28.63 -6.51 -7.01
N CYS A 5 -27.83 -5.44 -6.97
CA CYS A 5 -26.54 -5.46 -6.27
C CYS A 5 -26.77 -5.58 -4.75
N ASN A 6 -26.07 -6.54 -4.13
CA ASN A 6 -26.16 -6.75 -2.68
C ASN A 6 -25.62 -5.57 -1.86
N LYS A 7 -24.77 -4.75 -2.45
CA LYS A 7 -24.14 -3.64 -1.73
C LYS A 7 -24.89 -2.34 -1.85
N CYS A 8 -25.20 -1.91 -3.08
CA CYS A 8 -25.88 -0.63 -3.28
C CYS A 8 -27.40 -0.75 -3.46
N GLY A 9 -27.91 -1.97 -3.61
CA GLY A 9 -29.35 -2.22 -3.72
C GLY A 9 -29.97 -1.78 -5.04
N VAL A 10 -29.17 -1.39 -6.02
CA VAL A 10 -29.64 -0.91 -7.32
C VAL A 10 -29.75 -2.09 -8.28
N GLU A 11 -30.86 -2.15 -9.05
CA GLU A 11 -31.01 -3.12 -10.11
C GLU A 11 -30.19 -2.68 -11.33
N LYS A 12 -29.34 -3.57 -11.80
CA LYS A 12 -28.43 -3.30 -12.92
C LYS A 12 -28.38 -4.48 -13.87
N ASP A 13 -28.02 -4.23 -15.13
CA ASP A 13 -27.81 -5.28 -16.11
C ASP A 13 -26.66 -6.20 -15.68
N TYR A 14 -26.72 -7.46 -16.10
CA TYR A 14 -25.68 -8.44 -15.78
C TYR A 14 -24.29 -7.99 -16.22
N GLU A 15 -24.19 -7.15 -17.24
CA GLU A 15 -22.91 -6.59 -17.71
C GLU A 15 -22.22 -5.72 -16.64
N GLN A 16 -22.99 -5.20 -15.68
CA GLN A 16 -22.47 -4.37 -14.58
C GLN A 16 -21.94 -5.20 -13.43
N PHE A 17 -21.94 -6.52 -13.56
CA PHE A 17 -21.41 -7.43 -12.55
C PHE A 17 -20.25 -8.24 -13.13
N ALA A 18 -19.21 -8.46 -12.32
CA ALA A 18 -18.09 -9.29 -12.75
C ALA A 18 -18.52 -10.75 -12.87
N LYS A 19 -17.99 -11.44 -13.86
CA LYS A 19 -18.28 -12.85 -14.07
C LYS A 19 -17.71 -13.72 -12.96
N ASN A 20 -18.49 -14.74 -12.59
CA ASN A 20 -18.09 -15.72 -11.60
C ASN A 20 -18.47 -17.10 -12.15
N GLY A 21 -17.61 -17.67 -13.01
CA GLY A 21 -17.91 -18.89 -13.75
C GLY A 21 -19.05 -18.65 -14.74
N LYS A 22 -20.13 -19.44 -14.64
CA LYS A 22 -21.31 -19.30 -15.48
C LYS A 22 -22.30 -18.25 -14.97
N SER A 23 -22.00 -17.66 -13.82
CA SER A 23 -22.85 -16.68 -13.16
C SER A 23 -22.14 -15.33 -13.08
N VAL A 24 -22.71 -14.41 -12.32
CA VAL A 24 -22.11 -13.11 -12.02
C VAL A 24 -22.05 -12.93 -10.50
N ARG A 25 -21.17 -12.04 -10.05
CA ARG A 25 -21.02 -11.77 -8.61
C ARG A 25 -22.28 -11.10 -8.07
N SER A 26 -22.44 -11.17 -6.75
CA SER A 26 -23.61 -10.63 -6.07
C SER A 26 -23.60 -9.11 -5.93
N TYR A 27 -22.47 -8.47 -6.20
CA TYR A 27 -22.33 -7.02 -6.16
C TYR A 27 -21.77 -6.48 -7.48
N CYS A 28 -22.13 -5.24 -7.81
CA CYS A 28 -21.78 -4.67 -9.10
C CYS A 28 -20.31 -4.24 -9.18
N LYS A 29 -19.82 -4.03 -10.40
CA LYS A 29 -18.43 -3.60 -10.64
C LYS A 29 -18.09 -2.29 -9.96
N GLU A 30 -19.05 -1.36 -9.88
CA GLU A 30 -18.87 -0.08 -9.21
C GLU A 30 -18.60 -0.25 -7.72
N CYS A 31 -19.39 -1.11 -7.04
CA CYS A 31 -19.17 -1.42 -5.64
C CYS A 31 -17.87 -2.17 -5.41
N GLU A 32 -17.50 -3.05 -6.36
CA GLU A 32 -16.23 -3.77 -6.29
C GLU A 32 -15.04 -2.81 -6.41
N ALA A 33 -15.12 -1.86 -7.34
CA ALA A 33 -14.08 -0.85 -7.51
C ALA A 33 -13.94 0.04 -6.28
N LYS A 34 -15.08 0.43 -5.68
CA LYS A 34 -15.08 1.22 -4.44
C LYS A 34 -14.40 0.46 -3.30
N ARG A 35 -14.73 -0.82 -3.14
CA ARG A 35 -14.12 -1.67 -2.12
C ARG A 35 -12.61 -1.80 -2.33
N ALA A 36 -12.17 -1.98 -3.57
CA ALA A 36 -10.75 -2.09 -3.90
C ALA A 36 -10.01 -0.81 -3.54
N ARG A 37 -10.59 0.36 -3.84
CA ARG A 37 -10.00 1.65 -3.46
C ARG A 37 -9.91 1.80 -1.94
N GLU A 38 -10.97 1.46 -1.21
CA GLU A 38 -10.98 1.54 0.25
C GLU A 38 -9.92 0.64 0.86
N ASN A 39 -9.76 -0.57 0.34
CA ASN A 39 -8.73 -1.49 0.82
C ASN A 39 -7.32 -1.00 0.50
N TYR A 40 -7.15 -0.39 -0.67
CA TYR A 40 -5.88 0.22 -1.04
C TYR A 40 -5.51 1.34 -0.07
N TYR A 41 -6.47 2.22 0.24
CA TYR A 41 -6.23 3.31 1.18
C TYR A 41 -5.94 2.82 2.60
N LYS A 42 -6.57 1.73 3.03
CA LYS A 42 -6.25 1.11 4.33
C LYS A 42 -4.79 0.70 4.40
N THR A 43 -4.26 0.09 3.34
CA THR A 43 -2.85 -0.30 3.25
C THR A 43 -1.96 0.93 3.34
N GLN A 44 -2.29 1.98 2.58
CA GLN A 44 -1.51 3.21 2.57
C GLN A 44 -1.51 3.90 3.94
N GLU A 45 -2.65 3.97 4.60
CA GLU A 45 -2.75 4.57 5.93
C GLU A 45 -1.96 3.79 6.98
N TYR A 46 -2.03 2.47 6.92
CA TYR A 46 -1.26 1.63 7.84
C TYR A 46 0.24 1.88 7.70
N ILE A 47 0.75 1.87 6.47
CA ILE A 47 2.17 2.12 6.21
C ILE A 47 2.56 3.53 6.61
N ARG A 48 1.72 4.52 6.32
CA ARG A 48 1.97 5.91 6.72
C ARG A 48 2.10 6.03 8.24
N GLY A 49 1.24 5.35 9.00
CA GLY A 49 1.28 5.36 10.45
C GLY A 49 2.55 4.77 11.03
N LEU A 50 3.26 3.92 10.28
CA LEU A 50 4.53 3.34 10.71
C LEU A 50 5.71 4.29 10.49
N LYS A 51 5.54 5.31 9.66
CA LYS A 51 6.59 6.31 9.37
C LYS A 51 6.58 7.39 10.44
N THR A 52 7.33 7.19 11.50
CA THR A 52 7.32 8.07 12.66
C THR A 52 8.31 9.22 12.56
N SER A 53 9.58 8.92 12.32
CA SER A 53 10.63 9.94 12.24
C SER A 53 11.85 9.39 11.53
N CYS A 54 12.67 10.28 10.97
CA CYS A 54 13.95 9.90 10.38
C CYS A 54 14.92 9.48 11.50
N LYS A 55 15.49 8.31 11.36
CA LYS A 55 16.43 7.77 12.35
C LYS A 55 17.70 8.61 12.47
N LYS A 56 18.13 9.26 11.39
CA LYS A 56 19.38 10.03 11.37
C LYS A 56 19.21 11.48 11.79
N CYS A 57 18.22 12.19 11.24
CA CYS A 57 18.07 13.63 11.50
C CYS A 57 16.86 13.99 12.35
N GLY A 58 15.99 13.01 12.65
CA GLY A 58 14.82 13.24 13.49
C GLY A 58 13.63 13.92 12.83
N TYR A 59 13.69 14.15 11.51
CA TYR A 59 12.59 14.77 10.80
C TYR A 59 11.31 13.97 11.00
N ASP A 60 10.22 14.62 11.37
CA ASP A 60 8.94 13.97 11.68
C ASP A 60 7.70 14.74 11.24
N LYS A 61 7.87 15.76 10.41
CA LYS A 61 6.77 16.68 10.08
C LYS A 61 5.76 16.12 9.10
N ASN A 62 6.21 15.36 8.11
CA ASN A 62 5.34 14.84 7.06
C ASN A 62 5.76 13.43 6.67
N PRO A 63 4.90 12.42 6.87
CA PRO A 63 5.23 11.05 6.49
C PRO A 63 5.56 10.87 5.01
N ALA A 64 5.08 11.77 4.15
CA ALA A 64 5.39 11.71 2.71
C ALA A 64 6.88 11.89 2.44
N ALA A 65 7.61 12.57 3.34
CA ALA A 65 9.06 12.77 3.22
C ALA A 65 9.86 11.66 3.89
N LEU A 66 9.20 10.67 4.50
CA LEU A 66 9.85 9.56 5.17
C LEU A 66 9.77 8.31 4.29
N GLU A 67 10.85 7.53 4.28
CA GLU A 67 10.97 6.35 3.45
C GLU A 67 11.54 5.20 4.27
N PHE A 68 11.24 3.97 3.87
CA PHE A 68 11.82 2.79 4.48
C PHE A 68 13.09 2.42 3.74
N HIS A 69 14.18 2.32 4.47
CA HIS A 69 15.49 1.92 3.93
C HIS A 69 15.89 0.56 4.48
N HIS A 70 16.21 -0.37 3.59
CA HIS A 70 16.71 -1.69 3.97
C HIS A 70 18.24 -1.62 4.02
N PRO A 71 18.86 -1.71 5.22
CA PRO A 71 20.29 -1.46 5.33
C PRO A 71 21.20 -2.52 4.71
N ASP A 72 20.71 -3.74 4.56
CA ASP A 72 21.56 -4.87 4.18
C ASP A 72 21.76 -5.07 2.68
N ASP A 73 20.86 -4.57 1.84
CA ASP A 73 21.03 -4.66 0.38
C ASP A 73 19.96 -3.85 -0.35
N ASN A 74 19.72 -4.18 -1.62
CA ASN A 74 18.87 -3.42 -2.53
C ASN A 74 17.40 -3.79 -2.44
N LYS A 75 16.86 -4.05 -1.25
CA LYS A 75 15.46 -4.44 -1.06
C LYS A 75 14.54 -3.29 -0.66
N ASP A 76 14.93 -2.07 -0.95
CA ASP A 76 14.12 -0.88 -0.62
C ASP A 76 12.74 -0.92 -1.25
N ASN A 77 12.58 -1.67 -2.34
CA ASN A 77 11.33 -1.75 -3.08
C ASN A 77 10.32 -2.74 -2.50
N GLU A 78 10.69 -3.55 -1.51
CA GLU A 78 9.77 -4.55 -0.96
C GLU A 78 8.54 -3.90 -0.31
N ILE A 79 8.76 -2.86 0.50
CA ILE A 79 7.64 -2.15 1.12
C ILE A 79 6.76 -1.47 0.08
N ALA A 80 7.36 -0.88 -0.96
CA ALA A 80 6.61 -0.25 -2.04
C ALA A 80 5.72 -1.26 -2.78
N LYS A 81 6.21 -2.48 -3.00
CA LYS A 81 5.43 -3.55 -3.62
C LYS A 81 4.26 -3.97 -2.74
N LEU A 82 4.49 -4.10 -1.44
CA LEU A 82 3.44 -4.45 -0.49
C LEU A 82 2.41 -3.32 -0.37
N ALA A 83 2.86 -2.08 -0.45
CA ALA A 83 1.99 -0.91 -0.35
C ALA A 83 0.96 -0.83 -1.47
N SER A 84 1.22 -1.45 -2.63
CA SER A 84 0.30 -1.45 -3.75
C SER A 84 -0.77 -2.54 -3.66
N ARG A 85 -0.71 -3.39 -2.64
CA ARG A 85 -1.65 -4.50 -2.48
C ARG A 85 -2.87 -4.10 -1.68
N SER A 86 -3.96 -4.84 -1.90
CA SER A 86 -5.20 -4.68 -1.14
C SER A 86 -4.99 -5.14 0.31
N TRP A 87 -5.58 -4.40 1.25
CA TRP A 87 -5.45 -4.70 2.68
C TRP A 87 -5.96 -6.10 3.02
N SER A 88 -5.19 -6.84 3.84
CA SER A 88 -5.58 -8.12 4.39
C SER A 88 -4.72 -8.41 5.62
N GLN A 89 -5.12 -9.36 6.46
CA GLN A 89 -4.31 -9.75 7.63
C GLN A 89 -2.98 -10.37 7.23
N PRO A 90 -2.91 -11.27 6.23
CA PRO A 90 -1.62 -11.77 5.77
C PRO A 90 -0.70 -10.66 5.25
N LEU A 91 -1.26 -9.67 4.58
CA LEU A 91 -0.49 -8.52 4.09
C LEU A 91 0.08 -7.72 5.25
N LYS A 92 -0.73 -7.45 6.29
CA LYS A 92 -0.28 -6.75 7.49
C LYS A 92 0.91 -7.44 8.13
N GLN A 93 0.82 -8.76 8.30
CA GLN A 93 1.92 -9.55 8.89
C GLN A 93 3.19 -9.43 8.05
N ARG A 94 3.06 -9.47 6.74
CA ARG A 94 4.20 -9.38 5.84
C ARG A 94 4.84 -7.99 5.87
N ILE A 95 4.03 -6.94 5.95
CA ILE A 95 4.52 -5.58 6.13
C ILE A 95 5.28 -5.46 7.45
N ASP A 96 4.72 -5.97 8.54
CA ASP A 96 5.35 -5.90 9.86
C ASP A 96 6.70 -6.61 9.87
N GLU A 97 6.80 -7.75 9.22
CA GLU A 97 8.06 -8.50 9.11
C GLU A 97 9.11 -7.73 8.32
N GLU A 98 8.72 -7.11 7.19
CA GLU A 98 9.65 -6.34 6.37
C GLU A 98 10.13 -5.08 7.08
N ILE A 99 9.24 -4.42 7.81
CA ILE A 99 9.57 -3.19 8.53
C ILE A 99 10.61 -3.41 9.62
N LYS A 100 10.60 -4.58 10.25
CA LYS A 100 11.64 -4.92 11.23
C LYS A 100 13.05 -4.92 10.65
N LYS A 101 13.16 -5.12 9.35
CA LYS A 101 14.44 -5.12 8.64
C LYS A 101 14.83 -3.76 8.10
N CYS A 102 13.97 -2.76 8.25
CA CYS A 102 14.14 -1.45 7.65
C CYS A 102 14.41 -0.36 8.68
N GLU A 103 15.03 0.72 8.22
CA GLU A 103 15.16 1.96 8.95
C GLU A 103 14.29 3.02 8.29
N ILE A 104 13.75 3.94 9.07
CA ILE A 104 13.01 5.06 8.52
C ILE A 104 13.97 6.22 8.32
N LEU A 105 14.07 6.71 7.09
CA LEU A 105 14.93 7.83 6.73
C LEU A 105 14.12 8.85 5.94
N CYS A 106 14.40 10.15 6.15
CA CYS A 106 13.82 11.16 5.28
C CYS A 106 14.47 11.05 3.89
N ALA A 107 13.83 11.66 2.88
CA ALA A 107 14.30 11.57 1.51
C ALA A 107 15.76 11.99 1.36
N ASN A 108 16.18 13.04 2.07
CA ASN A 108 17.56 13.50 2.03
C ASN A 108 18.54 12.49 2.64
N CYS A 109 18.25 12.02 3.85
CA CYS A 109 19.13 11.05 4.52
C CYS A 109 19.16 9.72 3.78
N HIS A 110 18.04 9.30 3.19
CA HIS A 110 17.96 8.07 2.41
C HIS A 110 18.85 8.15 1.16
N ARG A 111 18.78 9.29 0.48
CA ARG A 111 19.62 9.52 -0.69
C ARG A 111 21.10 9.57 -0.34
N GLU A 112 21.43 10.23 0.75
CA GLU A 112 22.81 10.29 1.24
C GLU A 112 23.35 8.90 1.58
N GLU A 113 22.52 8.05 2.18
CA GLU A 113 22.90 6.69 2.52
C GLU A 113 23.25 5.86 1.28
N HIS A 114 22.47 6.03 0.20
CA HIS A 114 22.73 5.34 -1.06
C HIS A 114 23.99 5.86 -1.78
N HIS A 115 24.39 7.10 -1.50
CA HIS A 115 25.52 7.74 -2.20
C HIS A 115 26.69 8.05 -1.29
N LYS A 116 26.75 7.44 -0.12
CA LYS A 116 27.80 7.73 0.86
C LYS A 116 29.22 7.41 0.38
N ASN A 117 29.34 6.55 -0.62
CA ASN A 117 30.64 6.17 -1.19
C ASN A 117 31.01 6.99 -2.43
N LEU A 118 30.20 7.99 -2.79
CA LEU A 118 30.45 8.84 -3.94
C LEU A 118 31.05 10.15 -3.47
N ASN A 119 32.34 10.36 -3.72
CA ASN A 119 33.05 11.59 -3.35
C ASN A 119 32.81 12.75 -4.30
N ARG A 120 31.59 12.88 -4.82
CA ARG A 120 31.27 13.91 -5.84
C ARG A 120 30.44 15.07 -5.32
N TYR A 121 30.16 15.09 -4.06
CA TYR A 121 29.32 16.10 -3.45
C TYR A 121 30.05 16.85 -2.36
#